data_e2300b9fd0b70a26531407438b17a9af
#
_entry.id   e2300b9fd0b70a26531407438b17a9af
#
_cell.length_a   1.000
_cell.length_b   1.000
_cell.length_c   1.000
_cell.angle_alpha   90.00
_cell.angle_beta   90.00
_cell.angle_gamma   90.00
#
_symmetry.space_group_name_H-M   'P 1'
#
loop_
_entity.id
_entity.type
_entity.pdbx_description
1 polymer ?
#
loop_
_entity_poly.entity_id
_entity_poly.type
_entity_poly.pdbx_seq_one_letter_code
_entity_poly.pdbx_strand_id
1 'polypeptide(L)'
;MSNEPINLKELHYAQWLEETIQDIVKLPVKGIALSLILEDGSVYSNYHNIPALDKLTIAGTIQQDAMYDSMRANGLIKDVDEEDESDGEEED
;
A
#
# COMPACT_ATOMS: atom_id res chain seq x y z
N MET A 1 -0.73 6.79 31.09
CA MET A 1 -1.21 5.98 29.99
C MET A 1 -2.34 5.08 30.44
N SER A 2 -3.36 4.98 29.63
CA SER A 2 -4.52 4.17 29.98
C SER A 2 -4.19 2.68 29.81
N ASN A 3 -4.71 1.88 30.75
CA ASN A 3 -4.59 0.43 30.64
C ASN A 3 -5.84 -0.21 30.08
N GLU A 4 -6.77 0.59 29.63
CA GLU A 4 -8.00 0.07 29.09
C GLU A 4 -7.75 -0.61 27.76
N PRO A 5 -8.41 -1.73 27.50
CA PRO A 5 -8.27 -2.38 26.21
C PRO A 5 -8.82 -1.51 25.09
N ILE A 6 -8.15 -1.56 23.97
CA ILE A 6 -8.60 -0.84 22.79
C ILE A 6 -9.65 -1.67 22.08
N ASN A 7 -10.76 -1.04 21.75
CA ASN A 7 -11.77 -1.68 20.92
C ASN A 7 -11.30 -1.58 19.48
N LEU A 8 -10.82 -2.69 18.93
CA LEU A 8 -10.23 -2.68 17.60
C LEU A 8 -11.23 -2.22 16.54
N LYS A 9 -12.52 -2.47 16.76
CA LYS A 9 -13.52 -2.10 15.76
C LYS A 9 -13.73 -0.60 15.68
N GLU A 10 -13.23 0.16 16.65
CA GLU A 10 -13.35 1.61 16.63
C GLU A 10 -12.23 2.30 15.88
N LEU A 11 -11.20 1.54 15.48
CA LEU A 11 -10.12 2.10 14.69
C LEU A 11 -10.59 2.30 13.25
N HIS A 12 -10.26 3.45 12.68
CA HIS A 12 -10.78 3.80 11.35
C HIS A 12 -10.31 2.83 10.27
N TYR A 13 -9.21 2.11 10.50
CA TYR A 13 -8.68 1.17 9.52
C TYR A 13 -9.04 -0.28 9.83
N ALA A 14 -9.87 -0.51 10.85
CA ALA A 14 -10.09 -1.88 11.33
C ALA A 14 -10.70 -2.78 10.27
N GLN A 15 -11.70 -2.30 9.55
CA GLN A 15 -12.35 -3.10 8.53
C GLN A 15 -11.38 -3.42 7.40
N TRP A 16 -10.63 -2.42 6.96
CA TRP A 16 -9.63 -2.63 5.92
C TRP A 16 -8.60 -3.67 6.33
N LEU A 17 -8.13 -3.58 7.58
CA LEU A 17 -7.11 -4.50 8.06
C LEU A 17 -7.65 -5.91 8.15
N GLU A 18 -8.87 -6.07 8.61
CA GLU A 18 -9.49 -7.39 8.72
C GLU A 18 -9.65 -8.02 7.35
N GLU A 19 -10.13 -7.27 6.37
CA GLU A 19 -10.28 -7.78 5.02
C GLU A 19 -8.94 -8.14 4.40
N THR A 20 -7.94 -7.33 4.66
CA THR A 20 -6.60 -7.60 4.15
C THR A 20 -6.04 -8.89 4.73
N ILE A 21 -6.24 -9.12 6.02
CA ILE A 21 -5.79 -10.36 6.64
C ILE A 21 -6.50 -11.56 6.04
N GLN A 22 -7.80 -11.42 5.76
CA GLN A 22 -8.56 -12.49 5.12
C GLN A 22 -7.96 -12.85 3.77
N ASP A 23 -7.54 -11.85 3.02
CA ASP A 23 -6.91 -12.09 1.73
C ASP A 23 -5.53 -12.73 1.89
N ILE A 24 -4.76 -12.27 2.85
CA ILE A 24 -3.40 -12.76 3.07
C ILE A 24 -3.38 -14.25 3.36
N VAL A 25 -4.33 -14.72 4.18
CA VAL A 25 -4.31 -16.12 4.59
C VAL A 25 -4.61 -17.06 3.44
N LYS A 26 -5.09 -16.55 2.32
CA LYS A 26 -5.36 -17.36 1.13
C LYS A 26 -4.17 -17.42 0.18
N LEU A 27 -3.12 -16.68 0.46
CA LEU A 27 -1.97 -16.57 -0.44
C LEU A 27 -0.79 -17.35 0.12
N PRO A 28 0.10 -17.85 -0.75
CA PRO A 28 1.29 -18.55 -0.30
C PRO A 28 2.37 -17.54 0.10
N VAL A 29 2.17 -16.88 1.23
CA VAL A 29 3.02 -15.78 1.69
C VAL A 29 4.32 -16.32 2.24
N LYS A 30 5.46 -15.79 1.75
CA LYS A 30 6.77 -16.11 2.25
C LYS A 30 7.16 -15.21 3.43
N GLY A 31 6.83 -13.95 3.34
CA GLY A 31 7.18 -13.00 4.39
C GLY A 31 6.31 -11.78 4.29
N ILE A 32 6.36 -10.95 5.32
CA ILE A 32 5.50 -9.77 5.40
C ILE A 32 6.32 -8.58 5.85
N ALA A 33 6.14 -7.47 5.16
CA ALA A 33 6.66 -6.17 5.59
C ALA A 33 5.47 -5.27 5.85
N LEU A 34 5.43 -4.68 7.03
CA LEU A 34 4.36 -3.78 7.40
C LEU A 34 4.97 -2.43 7.76
N SER A 35 4.45 -1.38 7.15
CA SER A 35 4.90 -0.03 7.47
C SER A 35 3.70 0.87 7.67
N LEU A 36 3.78 1.68 8.68
CA LEU A 36 2.70 2.60 9.04
C LEU A 36 3.23 4.02 9.07
N ILE A 37 2.37 4.95 8.66
CA ILE A 37 2.64 6.37 8.85
C ILE A 37 1.85 6.82 10.06
N LEU A 38 2.53 7.30 11.07
CA LEU A 38 1.87 7.75 12.30
C LEU A 38 1.41 9.19 12.13
N GLU A 39 0.55 9.63 13.03
CA GLU A 39 -0.04 10.96 12.92
C GLU A 39 1.00 12.07 12.97
N ASP A 40 2.12 11.83 13.62
CA ASP A 40 3.18 12.82 13.69
C ASP A 40 4.11 12.77 12.48
N GLY A 41 3.81 11.91 11.51
CA GLY A 41 4.61 11.80 10.30
C GLY A 41 5.72 10.79 10.37
N SER A 42 5.96 10.20 11.52
CA SER A 42 7.00 9.18 11.63
C SER A 42 6.51 7.85 11.06
N VAL A 43 7.45 6.92 10.88
CA VAL A 43 7.16 5.63 10.27
C VAL A 43 7.45 4.53 11.27
N TYR A 44 6.51 3.61 11.40
CA TYR A 44 6.71 2.38 12.15
C TYR A 44 6.75 1.23 11.17
N SER A 45 7.76 0.38 11.28
CA SER A 45 7.87 -0.78 10.39
C SER A 45 8.09 -2.04 11.21
N ASN A 46 7.50 -3.12 10.74
CA ASN A 46 7.66 -4.42 11.35
C ASN A 46 7.78 -5.45 10.23
N TYR A 47 8.66 -6.42 10.43
CA TYR A 47 8.96 -7.38 9.37
C TYR A 47 8.86 -8.79 9.90
N HIS A 48 8.33 -9.67 9.09
CA HIS A 48 8.29 -11.09 9.38
C HIS A 48 8.94 -11.85 8.24
N ASN A 49 10.03 -12.53 8.53
CA ASN A 49 10.70 -13.43 7.57
C ASN A 49 11.07 -12.70 6.28
N ILE A 50 11.61 -11.49 6.42
CA ILE A 50 11.96 -10.64 5.28
C ILE A 50 13.45 -10.33 5.32
N PRO A 51 14.28 -10.96 4.48
CA PRO A 51 15.69 -10.59 4.38
C PRO A 51 15.85 -9.26 3.64
N ALA A 52 17.06 -8.70 3.72
CA ALA A 52 17.33 -7.38 3.19
C ALA A 52 16.95 -7.23 1.73
N LEU A 53 17.23 -8.26 0.93
CA LEU A 53 16.93 -8.18 -0.50
C LEU A 53 15.43 -8.08 -0.75
N ASP A 54 14.64 -8.82 0.02
CA ASP A 54 13.19 -8.77 -0.12
C ASP A 54 12.65 -7.43 0.33
N LYS A 55 13.28 -6.79 1.33
CA LYS A 55 12.87 -5.45 1.73
C LYS A 55 13.06 -4.47 0.57
N LEU A 56 14.17 -4.59 -0.14
CA LEU A 56 14.43 -3.73 -1.29
C LEU A 56 13.43 -3.96 -2.41
N THR A 57 13.03 -5.22 -2.61
CA THR A 57 12.04 -5.53 -3.63
C THR A 57 10.70 -4.89 -3.30
N ILE A 58 10.26 -5.02 -2.06
CA ILE A 58 8.99 -4.42 -1.63
C ILE A 58 9.06 -2.90 -1.72
N ALA A 59 10.17 -2.33 -1.25
CA ALA A 59 10.33 -0.88 -1.26
C ALA A 59 10.28 -0.35 -2.69
N GLY A 60 10.90 -1.07 -3.62
CA GLY A 60 10.89 -0.66 -5.02
C GLY A 60 9.49 -0.68 -5.61
N THR A 61 8.70 -1.68 -5.25
CA THR A 61 7.32 -1.75 -5.73
C THR A 61 6.50 -0.59 -5.21
N ILE A 62 6.64 -0.28 -3.92
CA ILE A 62 5.91 0.85 -3.35
C ILE A 62 6.35 2.15 -3.98
N GLN A 63 7.65 2.31 -4.21
CA GLN A 63 8.17 3.50 -4.85
C GLN A 63 7.60 3.68 -6.25
N GLN A 64 7.52 2.60 -7.00
CA GLN A 64 6.98 2.65 -8.35
C GLN A 64 5.51 3.07 -8.33
N ASP A 65 4.74 2.50 -7.40
CA ASP A 65 3.33 2.88 -7.27
C ASP A 65 3.20 4.36 -6.93
N ALA A 66 4.05 4.85 -6.03
CA ALA A 66 4.01 6.26 -5.65
C ALA A 66 4.35 7.16 -6.82
N MET A 67 5.31 6.75 -7.65
CA MET A 67 5.66 7.53 -8.84
C MET A 67 4.50 7.60 -9.81
N TYR A 68 3.82 6.49 -10.04
CA TYR A 68 2.64 6.49 -10.91
C TYR A 68 1.55 7.37 -10.35
N ASP A 69 1.29 7.29 -9.06
CA ASP A 69 0.27 8.13 -8.43
C ASP A 69 0.61 9.60 -8.61
N SER A 70 1.87 9.96 -8.40
CA SER A 70 2.32 11.33 -8.54
C SER A 70 2.18 11.81 -9.97
N MET A 71 2.51 10.97 -10.94
CA MET A 71 2.42 11.34 -12.34
C MET A 71 0.97 11.52 -12.76
N ARG A 72 0.08 10.67 -12.29
CA ARG A 72 -1.34 10.83 -12.59
C ARG A 72 -1.88 12.11 -11.97
N ALA A 73 -1.49 12.40 -10.74
CA ALA A 73 -1.93 13.62 -10.07
C ALA A 73 -1.47 14.87 -10.79
N ASN A 74 -0.33 14.79 -11.48
CA ASN A 74 0.21 15.92 -12.24
C ASN A 74 -0.22 15.91 -13.70
N GLY A 75 -1.10 14.98 -14.09
CA GLY A 75 -1.58 14.92 -15.44
C GLY A 75 -0.62 14.34 -16.46
N LEU A 76 0.43 13.69 -16.00
CA LEU A 76 1.44 13.14 -16.89
C LEU A 76 1.06 11.80 -17.47
N ILE A 77 0.16 11.07 -16.78
CA ILE A 77 -0.34 9.78 -17.23
C ILE A 77 -1.85 9.80 -17.09
N LYS A 78 -2.53 9.31 -18.12
CA LYS A 78 -3.99 9.18 -18.04
C LYS A 78 -4.33 7.90 -17.29
N ASP A 79 -5.44 7.97 -16.57
CA ASP A 79 -5.96 6.77 -15.95
C ASP A 79 -6.40 5.77 -17.00
N VAL A 80 -6.23 4.51 -16.69
CA VAL A 80 -6.59 3.44 -17.61
C VAL A 80 -8.04 3.50 -18.00
N ASP A 81 -8.89 3.89 -17.07
CA ASP A 81 -10.32 3.93 -17.32
C ASP A 81 -10.70 4.93 -18.37
N GLU A 82 -9.84 5.87 -18.66
CA GLU A 82 -10.13 6.92 -19.60
C GLU A 82 -9.74 6.56 -21.01
N GLU A 83 -9.16 5.50 -21.26
CA GLU A 83 -8.65 5.18 -22.51
C GLU A 83 -9.57 4.78 -23.52
N ASP A 84 -9.84 5.22 -23.48
CA ASP A 84 -10.22 5.02 -24.16
C ASP A 84 -10.11 5.48 -24.96
N GLU A 85 -9.85 5.82 -24.99
CA GLU A 85 -9.70 6.27 -25.64
C GLU A 85 -9.02 6.29 -26.27
N SER A 86 -8.92 6.34 -26.51
CA SER A 86 -8.37 6.52 -27.13
C SER A 86 -7.72 6.57 -27.74
N ASP A 87 -7.48 6.88 -27.78
CA ASP A 87 -6.83 7.07 -28.29
C ASP A 87 -6.10 6.87 -28.78
N GLY A 88 -6.02 6.79 -28.99
CA GLY A 88 -5.33 6.85 -29.38
C GLY A 88 -4.47 7.11 -29.69
N GLU A 89 -4.49 7.57 -29.43
CA GLU A 89 -3.99 8.03 -29.57
C GLU A 89 -3.09 8.19 -29.60
N GLU A 90 -3.03 8.37 -29.34
CA GLU A 90 -2.47 8.65 -29.21
C GLU A 90 -1.58 8.73 -29.37
N GLU A 91 -1.47 8.88 -29.48
CA GLU A 91 -0.94 9.02 -29.61
C GLU A 91 -0.37 9.18 -29.84
N ASP A 92 -0.31 9.45 -30.11
CA ASP A 92 -0.17 9.74 -30.23
C ASP A 92 -0.13 9.85 -30.31
#